data_db8eb4dc8925ec620af2139245255975
#
_entry.id   db8eb4dc8925ec620af2139245255975
#
_cell.length_a   1.000
_cell.length_b   1.000
_cell.length_c   1.000
_cell.angle_alpha   90.00
_cell.angle_beta   90.00
_cell.angle_gamma   90.00
#
_symmetry.space_group_name_H-M   'P 1'
#
loop_
_entity.id
_entity.type
_entity.pdbx_description
1 polymer ?
#
loop_
_entity_poly.entity_id
_entity_poly.type
_entity_poly.pdbx_seq_one_letter_code
_entity_poly.pdbx_strand_id
1 'polypeptide(L)'
;EFVNNNLFFLKFNFSHNGGTAENPIDFPDLEAFGQNNFTTELNDLEDVINWITNSSEFKDEIDSTKITLIGHSRGGGIVTIKASENNKISKVISWAGVSDFGARFPKDEKTLQYWEKEGVSYIENSRTKQQMPHYFQFYTNFKENEARLTIKNAVQKLSIPHLIIQGEKDEVVLPMEAKNLHSWNPSSNLVLIK
;
A
#
# COMPACT_ATOMS: atom_id res chain seq x y z
N GLU A 1 7.76 -16.14 -13.37
CA GLU A 1 8.45 -16.86 -12.27
C GLU A 1 7.45 -17.53 -11.33
N PHE A 2 6.42 -16.81 -10.84
CA PHE A 2 5.37 -17.38 -9.98
C PHE A 2 4.64 -18.55 -10.66
N VAL A 3 4.22 -18.38 -11.90
CA VAL A 3 3.49 -19.42 -12.68
C VAL A 3 4.33 -20.69 -12.82
N ASN A 4 5.65 -20.58 -13.01
CA ASN A 4 6.56 -21.74 -13.09
C ASN A 4 6.67 -22.51 -11.76
N ASN A 5 6.16 -21.93 -10.67
CA ASN A 5 6.08 -22.56 -9.35
C ASN A 5 4.64 -22.92 -8.96
N ASN A 6 3.74 -23.03 -9.93
CA ASN A 6 2.31 -23.32 -9.72
C ASN A 6 1.60 -22.32 -8.79
N LEU A 7 2.02 -21.04 -8.86
CA LEU A 7 1.39 -19.95 -8.12
C LEU A 7 0.62 -19.07 -9.10
N PHE A 8 -0.67 -18.93 -8.88
CA PHE A 8 -1.45 -17.90 -9.56
C PHE A 8 -0.99 -16.53 -9.07
N PHE A 9 -0.73 -15.60 -9.98
CA PHE A 9 -0.24 -14.27 -9.66
C PHE A 9 -1.07 -13.21 -10.36
N LEU A 10 -1.68 -12.33 -9.58
CA LEU A 10 -2.42 -11.17 -10.05
C LEU A 10 -1.67 -9.88 -9.68
N LYS A 11 -1.52 -9.00 -10.66
CA LYS A 11 -1.03 -7.64 -10.49
C LYS A 11 -2.07 -6.68 -11.04
N PHE A 12 -2.37 -5.63 -10.31
CA PHE A 12 -3.32 -4.59 -10.72
C PHE A 12 -2.81 -3.20 -10.36
N ASN A 13 -3.39 -2.19 -10.97
CA ASN A 13 -3.23 -0.80 -10.60
C ASN A 13 -4.42 -0.37 -9.75
N PHE A 14 -4.18 0.45 -8.72
CA PHE A 14 -5.27 1.13 -8.01
C PHE A 14 -6.01 2.09 -8.93
N SER A 15 -7.31 2.27 -8.71
CA SER A 15 -8.18 3.08 -9.58
C SER A 15 -7.70 4.51 -9.77
N HIS A 16 -7.05 5.07 -8.75
CA HIS A 16 -6.56 6.45 -8.71
C HIS A 16 -5.03 6.54 -8.75
N ASN A 17 -4.35 5.58 -9.36
CA ASN A 17 -2.88 5.64 -9.46
C ASN A 17 -2.37 6.61 -10.55
N GLY A 18 -3.28 7.21 -11.33
CA GLY A 18 -2.96 8.13 -12.42
C GLY A 18 -2.66 7.47 -13.76
N GLY A 19 -2.58 6.13 -13.83
CA GLY A 19 -2.50 5.38 -15.08
C GLY A 19 -3.88 5.18 -15.73
N THR A 20 -3.90 4.91 -17.03
CA THR A 20 -5.11 4.49 -17.77
C THR A 20 -4.92 3.12 -18.39
N ALA A 21 -5.99 2.55 -18.95
CA ALA A 21 -5.92 1.26 -19.65
C ALA A 21 -4.96 1.34 -20.86
N GLU A 22 -4.92 2.48 -21.56
CA GLU A 22 -4.08 2.73 -22.72
C GLU A 22 -2.63 3.05 -22.32
N ASN A 23 -2.43 3.67 -21.15
CA ASN A 23 -1.11 3.99 -20.61
C ASN A 23 -1.03 3.65 -19.10
N PRO A 24 -0.82 2.37 -18.76
CA PRO A 24 -0.81 1.93 -17.35
C PRO A 24 0.52 2.19 -16.61
N ILE A 25 1.55 2.70 -17.32
CA ILE A 25 2.91 2.86 -16.77
C ILE A 25 3.18 4.31 -16.37
N ASP A 26 2.75 5.26 -17.18
CA ASP A 26 2.88 6.68 -16.92
C ASP A 26 1.63 7.21 -16.18
N PHE A 27 1.59 8.51 -15.93
CA PHE A 27 0.51 9.15 -15.17
C PHE A 27 -0.25 10.17 -16.05
N PRO A 28 -1.01 9.70 -17.06
CA PRO A 28 -1.77 10.61 -17.93
C PRO A 28 -2.97 11.23 -17.22
N ASP A 29 -3.50 10.58 -16.17
CA ASP A 29 -4.63 11.07 -15.40
C ASP A 29 -4.16 11.62 -14.04
N LEU A 30 -3.65 12.85 -14.07
CA LEU A 30 -3.22 13.53 -12.84
C LEU A 30 -4.39 13.94 -11.95
N GLU A 31 -5.59 14.11 -12.51
CA GLU A 31 -6.79 14.40 -11.70
C GLU A 31 -7.15 13.20 -10.83
N ALA A 32 -7.25 12.01 -11.42
CA ALA A 32 -7.46 10.79 -10.64
C ALA A 32 -6.35 10.60 -9.58
N PHE A 33 -5.09 10.83 -9.95
CA PHE A 33 -3.98 10.75 -9.00
C PHE A 33 -4.15 11.71 -7.82
N GLY A 34 -4.57 12.95 -8.07
CA GLY A 34 -4.81 13.96 -7.02
C GLY A 34 -5.95 13.59 -6.08
N GLN A 35 -6.95 12.88 -6.58
CA GLN A 35 -8.09 12.38 -5.79
C GLN A 35 -7.79 11.09 -5.01
N ASN A 36 -6.62 10.49 -5.21
CA ASN A 36 -6.26 9.26 -4.50
C ASN A 36 -6.10 9.49 -3.00
N ASN A 37 -6.39 8.45 -2.22
CA ASN A 37 -6.12 8.39 -0.78
C ASN A 37 -6.01 6.94 -0.30
N PHE A 38 -5.56 6.75 0.95
CA PHE A 38 -5.37 5.40 1.50
C PHE A 38 -6.67 4.59 1.63
N THR A 39 -7.78 5.25 1.88
CA THR A 39 -9.09 4.59 1.99
C THR A 39 -9.54 4.06 0.62
N THR A 40 -9.34 4.84 -0.44
CA THR A 40 -9.58 4.41 -1.83
C THR A 40 -8.74 3.19 -2.18
N GLU A 41 -7.43 3.21 -1.89
CA GLU A 41 -6.55 2.05 -2.14
C GLU A 41 -6.96 0.79 -1.36
N LEU A 42 -7.41 0.96 -0.11
CA LEU A 42 -7.94 -0.17 0.68
C LEU A 42 -9.23 -0.73 0.11
N ASN A 43 -10.12 0.13 -0.43
CA ASN A 43 -11.36 -0.30 -1.08
C ASN A 43 -11.08 -1.01 -2.39
N ASP A 44 -10.22 -0.46 -3.24
CA ASP A 44 -9.81 -1.11 -4.50
C ASP A 44 -9.23 -2.52 -4.25
N LEU A 45 -8.38 -2.65 -3.22
CA LEU A 45 -7.83 -3.96 -2.86
C LEU A 45 -8.91 -4.92 -2.36
N GLU A 46 -9.90 -4.43 -1.62
CA GLU A 46 -11.06 -5.24 -1.20
C GLU A 46 -11.87 -5.71 -2.41
N ASP A 47 -12.10 -4.82 -3.38
CA ASP A 47 -12.85 -5.15 -4.61
C ASP A 47 -12.12 -6.21 -5.43
N VAL A 48 -10.78 -6.10 -5.55
CA VAL A 48 -9.96 -7.12 -6.23
C VAL A 48 -10.02 -8.46 -5.50
N ILE A 49 -9.92 -8.48 -4.17
CA ILE A 49 -10.06 -9.71 -3.37
C ILE A 49 -11.44 -10.34 -3.58
N ASN A 50 -12.49 -9.53 -3.54
CA ASN A 50 -13.85 -9.99 -3.74
C ASN A 50 -14.07 -10.51 -5.17
N TRP A 51 -13.55 -9.80 -6.17
CA TRP A 51 -13.63 -10.23 -7.56
C TRP A 51 -12.94 -11.58 -7.75
N ILE A 52 -11.69 -11.74 -7.32
CA ILE A 52 -10.92 -12.97 -7.52
C ILE A 52 -11.53 -14.16 -6.77
N THR A 53 -12.11 -13.94 -5.58
CA THR A 53 -12.71 -15.01 -4.78
C THR A 53 -14.10 -15.45 -5.25
N ASN A 54 -14.79 -14.58 -6.00
CA ASN A 54 -16.16 -14.86 -6.48
C ASN A 54 -16.21 -15.12 -8.00
N SER A 55 -15.11 -14.90 -8.73
CA SER A 55 -15.06 -15.09 -10.18
C SER A 55 -15.18 -16.57 -10.55
N SER A 56 -16.08 -16.88 -11.49
CA SER A 56 -16.14 -18.20 -12.09
C SER A 56 -15.02 -18.46 -13.10
N GLU A 57 -14.35 -17.40 -13.56
CA GLU A 57 -13.28 -17.45 -14.56
C GLU A 57 -12.03 -18.19 -14.04
N PHE A 58 -11.70 -18.01 -12.74
CA PHE A 58 -10.46 -18.55 -12.16
C PHE A 58 -10.71 -19.59 -11.06
N LYS A 59 -11.95 -20.07 -10.91
CA LYS A 59 -12.31 -20.96 -9.78
C LYS A 59 -11.52 -22.26 -9.73
N ASP A 60 -11.06 -22.75 -10.89
CA ASP A 60 -10.32 -23.98 -11.02
C ASP A 60 -8.79 -23.78 -10.89
N GLU A 61 -8.31 -22.53 -10.98
CA GLU A 61 -6.91 -22.13 -10.87
C GLU A 61 -6.54 -21.55 -9.50
N ILE A 62 -7.55 -21.18 -8.69
CA ILE A 62 -7.33 -20.44 -7.44
C ILE A 62 -7.85 -21.23 -6.25
N ASP A 63 -7.01 -21.32 -5.23
CA ASP A 63 -7.44 -21.69 -3.89
C ASP A 63 -7.75 -20.41 -3.09
N SER A 64 -9.02 -20.03 -3.04
CA SER A 64 -9.49 -18.82 -2.34
C SER A 64 -9.24 -18.83 -0.83
N THR A 65 -8.81 -19.96 -0.26
CA THR A 65 -8.40 -20.05 1.16
C THR A 65 -6.92 -19.76 1.38
N LYS A 66 -6.15 -19.54 0.30
CA LYS A 66 -4.68 -19.35 0.32
C LYS A 66 -4.22 -18.05 -0.33
N ILE A 67 -4.97 -16.98 -0.16
CA ILE A 67 -4.62 -15.68 -0.72
C ILE A 67 -3.43 -15.09 0.05
N THR A 68 -2.39 -14.72 -0.69
CA THR A 68 -1.23 -13.98 -0.16
C THR A 68 -1.21 -12.58 -0.76
N LEU A 69 -1.15 -11.56 0.08
CA LEU A 69 -0.94 -10.19 -0.38
C LEU A 69 0.55 -9.84 -0.39
N ILE A 70 1.00 -9.18 -1.45
CA ILE A 70 2.36 -8.65 -1.57
C ILE A 70 2.26 -7.15 -1.85
N GLY A 71 2.87 -6.33 -1.00
CA GLY A 71 2.92 -4.88 -1.19
C GLY A 71 4.33 -4.32 -1.07
N HIS A 72 4.66 -3.40 -1.97
CA HIS A 72 5.94 -2.70 -1.97
C HIS A 72 5.77 -1.26 -1.51
N SER A 73 6.70 -0.75 -0.70
CA SER A 73 6.74 0.65 -0.24
C SER A 73 5.42 1.05 0.44
N ARG A 74 4.71 2.07 -0.06
CA ARG A 74 3.36 2.46 0.40
C ARG A 74 2.38 1.29 0.37
N GLY A 75 2.44 0.46 -0.70
CA GLY A 75 1.62 -0.74 -0.83
C GLY A 75 1.88 -1.77 0.27
N GLY A 76 3.08 -1.81 0.86
CA GLY A 76 3.40 -2.65 2.02
C GLY A 76 2.53 -2.31 3.23
N GLY A 77 2.28 -1.02 3.49
CA GLY A 77 1.35 -0.57 4.52
C GLY A 77 -0.11 -0.94 4.19
N ILE A 78 -0.53 -0.71 2.94
CA ILE A 78 -1.90 -1.03 2.47
C ILE A 78 -2.22 -2.53 2.63
N VAL A 79 -1.34 -3.42 2.14
CA VAL A 79 -1.59 -4.87 2.26
C VAL A 79 -1.57 -5.36 3.71
N THR A 80 -0.77 -4.72 4.57
CA THR A 80 -0.70 -5.06 6.00
C THR A 80 -2.01 -4.70 6.72
N ILE A 81 -2.54 -3.50 6.45
CA ILE A 81 -3.84 -3.09 6.99
C ILE A 81 -4.94 -4.02 6.47
N LYS A 82 -5.01 -4.23 5.15
CA LYS A 82 -6.00 -5.11 4.55
C LYS A 82 -5.94 -6.53 5.11
N ALA A 83 -4.76 -7.08 5.30
CA ALA A 83 -4.58 -8.42 5.86
C ALA A 83 -5.06 -8.52 7.32
N SER A 84 -5.05 -7.42 8.07
CA SER A 84 -5.60 -7.37 9.43
C SER A 84 -7.13 -7.23 9.47
N GLU A 85 -7.75 -6.81 8.37
CA GLU A 85 -9.19 -6.55 8.24
C GLU A 85 -9.96 -7.69 7.56
N ASN A 86 -9.30 -8.46 6.68
CA ASN A 86 -9.95 -9.44 5.80
C ASN A 86 -9.46 -10.87 6.11
N ASN A 87 -10.34 -11.70 6.62
CA ASN A 87 -10.05 -13.09 7.02
C ASN A 87 -9.83 -14.07 5.86
N LYS A 88 -10.06 -13.66 4.61
CA LYS A 88 -9.71 -14.44 3.42
C LYS A 88 -8.19 -14.43 3.16
N ILE A 89 -7.46 -13.50 3.77
CA ILE A 89 -6.02 -13.39 3.58
C ILE A 89 -5.31 -14.39 4.50
N SER A 90 -4.49 -15.24 3.90
CA SER A 90 -3.75 -16.28 4.60
C SER A 90 -2.30 -15.93 4.91
N LYS A 91 -1.71 -15.00 4.17
CA LYS A 91 -0.33 -14.52 4.36
C LYS A 91 -0.19 -13.08 3.84
N VAL A 92 0.78 -12.36 4.39
CA VAL A 92 1.13 -11.01 3.92
C VAL A 92 2.64 -10.86 3.77
N ILE A 93 3.06 -10.15 2.72
CA ILE A 93 4.46 -9.84 2.43
C ILE A 93 4.58 -8.32 2.29
N SER A 94 5.36 -7.70 3.16
CA SER A 94 5.74 -6.29 3.09
C SER A 94 7.15 -6.19 2.52
N TRP A 95 7.28 -5.67 1.32
CA TRP A 95 8.57 -5.46 0.66
C TRP A 95 8.95 -3.99 0.68
N ALA A 96 10.01 -3.64 1.39
CA ALA A 96 10.39 -2.26 1.68
C ALA A 96 9.16 -1.43 2.10
N GLY A 97 8.34 -2.02 2.99
CA GLY A 97 7.04 -1.46 3.37
C GLY A 97 7.18 -0.35 4.39
N VAL A 98 6.38 0.72 4.24
CA VAL A 98 6.33 1.79 5.23
C VAL A 98 5.64 1.32 6.51
N SER A 99 6.10 1.80 7.65
CA SER A 99 5.52 1.49 8.96
C SER A 99 4.59 2.60 9.50
N ASP A 100 4.62 3.79 8.87
CA ASP A 100 3.83 4.95 9.30
C ASP A 100 3.46 5.82 8.11
N PHE A 101 2.18 5.91 7.80
CA PHE A 101 1.66 6.83 6.78
C PHE A 101 1.70 8.28 7.26
N GLY A 102 1.45 8.53 8.54
CA GLY A 102 1.44 9.86 9.14
C GLY A 102 2.81 10.54 9.09
N ALA A 103 3.88 9.75 9.12
CA ALA A 103 5.25 10.27 9.03
C ALA A 103 5.56 10.90 7.66
N ARG A 104 4.73 10.65 6.64
CA ARG A 104 4.91 11.15 5.26
C ARG A 104 4.26 12.50 5.02
N PHE A 105 3.45 13.00 5.95
CA PHE A 105 2.83 14.32 5.87
C PHE A 105 3.71 15.40 6.51
N PRO A 106 3.58 16.66 6.05
CA PRO A 106 4.23 17.80 6.69
C PRO A 106 3.87 17.86 8.18
N LYS A 107 4.85 18.16 9.02
CA LYS A 107 4.66 18.26 10.48
C LYS A 107 4.53 19.69 10.96
N ASP A 108 4.96 20.64 10.16
CA ASP A 108 4.82 22.05 10.48
C ASP A 108 3.45 22.58 10.02
N GLU A 109 2.85 23.35 10.92
CA GLU A 109 1.51 23.88 10.75
C GLU A 109 1.39 24.84 9.56
N LYS A 110 2.44 25.60 9.26
CA LYS A 110 2.42 26.56 8.16
C LYS A 110 2.31 25.87 6.80
N THR A 111 3.06 24.80 6.60
CA THR A 111 2.97 23.99 5.37
C THR A 111 1.61 23.34 5.23
N LEU A 112 1.02 22.84 6.31
CA LEU A 112 -0.32 22.27 6.29
C LEU A 112 -1.39 23.33 5.97
N GLN A 113 -1.35 24.49 6.62
CA GLN A 113 -2.26 25.62 6.34
C GLN A 113 -2.13 26.13 4.90
N TYR A 114 -0.90 26.17 4.38
CA TYR A 114 -0.67 26.54 2.98
C TYR A 114 -1.29 25.52 2.03
N TRP A 115 -1.07 24.21 2.27
CA TRP A 115 -1.66 23.14 1.46
C TRP A 115 -3.19 23.16 1.52
N GLU A 116 -3.77 23.37 2.72
CA GLU A 116 -5.22 23.51 2.89
C GLU A 116 -5.77 24.69 2.09
N LYS A 117 -5.13 25.85 2.18
CA LYS A 117 -5.54 27.07 1.48
C LYS A 117 -5.48 26.92 -0.05
N GLU A 118 -4.40 26.35 -0.56
CA GLU A 118 -4.21 26.15 -2.01
C GLU A 118 -4.99 24.93 -2.53
N GLY A 119 -5.44 24.05 -1.65
CA GLY A 119 -6.16 22.82 -1.97
C GLY A 119 -5.29 21.71 -2.59
N VAL A 120 -4.08 22.04 -3.02
CA VAL A 120 -3.16 21.12 -3.71
C VAL A 120 -1.71 21.38 -3.33
N SER A 121 -0.95 20.29 -3.21
CA SER A 121 0.52 20.29 -3.13
C SER A 121 1.08 19.40 -4.24
N TYR A 122 2.29 19.68 -4.71
CA TYR A 122 2.91 18.94 -5.81
C TYR A 122 4.19 18.27 -5.37
N ILE A 123 4.41 17.03 -5.82
CA ILE A 123 5.66 16.29 -5.64
C ILE A 123 6.17 15.88 -7.01
N GLU A 124 7.42 16.21 -7.33
CA GLU A 124 8.02 15.78 -8.59
C GLU A 124 8.23 14.27 -8.63
N ASN A 125 7.69 13.61 -9.64
CA ASN A 125 8.00 12.21 -9.91
C ASN A 125 9.43 12.07 -10.43
N SER A 126 10.25 11.28 -9.75
CA SER A 126 11.68 11.15 -10.08
C SER A 126 11.94 10.57 -11.48
N ARG A 127 11.03 9.72 -11.99
CA ARG A 127 11.14 9.05 -13.29
C ARG A 127 10.59 9.89 -14.44
N THR A 128 9.36 10.40 -14.29
CA THR A 128 8.66 11.11 -15.40
C THR A 128 8.85 12.61 -15.35
N LYS A 129 9.40 13.16 -14.26
CA LYS A 129 9.53 14.61 -13.99
C LYS A 129 8.21 15.36 -13.94
N GLN A 130 7.09 14.64 -13.94
CA GLN A 130 5.78 15.25 -13.76
C GLN A 130 5.61 15.79 -12.34
N GLN A 131 4.87 16.91 -12.24
CA GLN A 131 4.42 17.44 -10.95
C GLN A 131 3.16 16.68 -10.53
N MET A 132 3.29 15.75 -9.59
CA MET A 132 2.21 14.88 -9.13
C MET A 132 1.36 15.63 -8.09
N PRO A 133 0.09 15.90 -8.37
CA PRO A 133 -0.76 16.61 -7.44
C PRO A 133 -1.15 15.73 -6.25
N HIS A 134 -1.17 16.31 -5.07
CA HIS A 134 -1.78 15.74 -3.88
C HIS A 134 -2.81 16.75 -3.37
N TYR A 135 -4.08 16.48 -3.57
CA TYR A 135 -5.15 17.34 -3.05
C TYR A 135 -5.23 17.23 -1.54
N PHE A 136 -5.65 18.29 -0.87
CA PHE A 136 -5.69 18.34 0.60
C PHE A 136 -6.57 17.26 1.22
N GLN A 137 -7.54 16.74 0.46
CA GLN A 137 -8.34 15.58 0.85
C GLN A 137 -7.50 14.35 1.21
N PHE A 138 -6.28 14.20 0.67
CA PHE A 138 -5.37 13.11 1.04
C PHE A 138 -4.99 13.16 2.51
N TYR A 139 -4.72 14.37 3.02
CA TYR A 139 -4.41 14.58 4.43
C TYR A 139 -5.67 14.47 5.31
N THR A 140 -6.79 15.10 4.92
CA THR A 140 -8.04 15.03 5.70
C THR A 140 -8.57 13.61 5.79
N ASN A 141 -8.57 12.85 4.68
CA ASN A 141 -8.93 11.44 4.68
C ASN A 141 -8.07 10.63 5.66
N PHE A 142 -6.74 10.85 5.65
CA PHE A 142 -5.85 10.20 6.60
C PHE A 142 -6.23 10.55 8.05
N LYS A 143 -6.45 11.81 8.37
CA LYS A 143 -6.77 12.27 9.73
C LYS A 143 -8.11 11.72 10.22
N GLU A 144 -9.13 11.70 9.38
CA GLU A 144 -10.45 11.15 9.69
C GLU A 144 -10.41 9.63 9.92
N ASN A 145 -9.49 8.94 9.26
CA ASN A 145 -9.34 7.49 9.32
C ASN A 145 -8.06 7.05 10.05
N GLU A 146 -7.40 7.91 10.81
CA GLU A 146 -6.08 7.67 11.40
C GLU A 146 -6.02 6.39 12.22
N ALA A 147 -7.06 6.09 13.00
CA ALA A 147 -7.13 4.87 13.81
C ALA A 147 -7.06 3.59 12.96
N ARG A 148 -7.78 3.57 11.83
CA ARG A 148 -7.76 2.46 10.84
C ARG A 148 -6.45 2.42 10.08
N LEU A 149 -5.91 3.58 9.71
CA LEU A 149 -4.72 3.73 8.87
C LEU A 149 -3.41 3.65 9.67
N THR A 150 -3.47 3.43 10.99
CA THR A 150 -2.30 3.19 11.84
C THR A 150 -1.76 1.78 11.61
N ILE A 151 -0.69 1.65 10.83
CA ILE A 151 -0.08 0.37 10.44
C ILE A 151 0.33 -0.44 11.68
N LYS A 152 0.84 0.21 12.73
CA LYS A 152 1.17 -0.45 14.00
C LYS A 152 0.00 -1.26 14.56
N ASN A 153 -1.20 -0.66 14.58
CA ASN A 153 -2.40 -1.33 15.07
C ASN A 153 -2.76 -2.55 14.22
N ALA A 154 -2.60 -2.44 12.90
CA ALA A 154 -2.84 -3.53 11.96
C ALA A 154 -1.84 -4.69 12.20
N VAL A 155 -0.54 -4.37 12.27
CA VAL A 155 0.53 -5.36 12.51
C VAL A 155 0.30 -6.13 13.81
N GLN A 156 -0.11 -5.44 14.89
CA GLN A 156 -0.36 -6.07 16.19
C GLN A 156 -1.59 -7.01 16.19
N LYS A 157 -2.51 -6.83 15.23
CA LYS A 157 -3.69 -7.69 15.06
C LYS A 157 -3.44 -8.89 14.15
N LEU A 158 -2.32 -8.92 13.41
CA LEU A 158 -2.03 -10.01 12.48
C LEU A 158 -1.84 -11.33 13.22
N SER A 159 -2.68 -12.30 12.90
CA SER A 159 -2.55 -13.70 13.34
C SER A 159 -2.02 -14.64 12.25
N ILE A 160 -1.79 -14.12 11.05
CA ILE A 160 -1.31 -14.85 9.88
C ILE A 160 0.21 -14.61 9.69
N PRO A 161 0.91 -15.49 8.94
CA PRO A 161 2.31 -15.28 8.61
C PRO A 161 2.55 -13.94 7.92
N HIS A 162 3.51 -13.18 8.44
CA HIS A 162 3.96 -11.91 7.89
C HIS A 162 5.45 -11.99 7.55
N LEU A 163 5.77 -11.90 6.26
CA LEU A 163 7.13 -11.79 5.77
C LEU A 163 7.45 -10.31 5.50
N ILE A 164 8.56 -9.83 6.08
CA ILE A 164 9.06 -8.47 5.92
C ILE A 164 10.40 -8.56 5.20
N ILE A 165 10.50 -7.96 4.01
CA ILE A 165 11.72 -7.94 3.20
C ILE A 165 12.20 -6.49 3.07
N GLN A 166 13.47 -6.24 3.38
CA GLN A 166 14.03 -4.89 3.36
C GLN A 166 15.49 -4.88 2.89
N GLY A 167 15.82 -3.92 2.03
CA GLY A 167 17.21 -3.62 1.68
C GLY A 167 17.92 -2.88 2.82
N GLU A 168 19.11 -3.32 3.22
CA GLU A 168 19.90 -2.65 4.27
C GLU A 168 20.35 -1.24 3.89
N LYS A 169 20.42 -0.95 2.59
CA LYS A 169 20.87 0.34 2.03
C LYS A 169 19.73 1.15 1.40
N ASP A 170 18.48 0.83 1.72
CA ASP A 170 17.34 1.60 1.23
C ASP A 170 17.30 2.98 1.91
N GLU A 171 17.46 4.03 1.12
CA GLU A 171 17.46 5.43 1.57
C GLU A 171 16.07 6.08 1.51
N VAL A 172 15.09 5.42 0.89
CA VAL A 172 13.73 5.93 0.72
C VAL A 172 12.80 5.38 1.82
N VAL A 173 12.77 4.06 1.96
CA VAL A 173 12.11 3.38 3.08
C VAL A 173 13.20 2.80 3.97
N LEU A 174 13.51 3.53 5.03
CA LEU A 174 14.65 3.20 5.88
C LEU A 174 14.49 1.81 6.53
N PRO A 175 15.60 1.06 6.74
CA PRO A 175 15.57 -0.25 7.39
C PRO A 175 14.91 -0.25 8.77
N MET A 176 14.83 0.92 9.42
CA MET A 176 14.13 1.08 10.69
C MET A 176 12.64 0.79 10.56
N GLU A 177 12.02 1.09 9.42
CA GLU A 177 10.60 0.81 9.20
C GLU A 177 10.31 -0.70 9.25
N ALA A 178 11.13 -1.51 8.61
CA ALA A 178 11.02 -2.96 8.69
C ALA A 178 11.27 -3.50 10.10
N LYS A 179 12.24 -2.93 10.83
CA LYS A 179 12.50 -3.27 12.24
C LYS A 179 11.31 -2.91 13.14
N ASN A 180 10.64 -1.76 12.90
CA ASN A 180 9.42 -1.37 13.60
C ASN A 180 8.30 -2.41 13.36
N LEU A 181 8.02 -2.77 12.10
CA LEU A 181 7.02 -3.77 11.75
C LEU A 181 7.30 -5.10 12.48
N HIS A 182 8.56 -5.57 12.46
CA HIS A 182 8.95 -6.79 13.14
C HIS A 182 8.82 -6.68 14.68
N SER A 183 9.18 -5.54 15.26
CA SER A 183 9.07 -5.33 16.71
C SER A 183 7.61 -5.35 17.21
N TRP A 184 6.66 -4.92 16.38
CA TRP A 184 5.23 -4.93 16.71
C TRP A 184 4.57 -6.30 16.48
N ASN A 185 5.18 -7.16 15.66
CA ASN A 185 4.80 -8.55 15.46
C ASN A 185 6.05 -9.44 15.48
N PRO A 186 6.55 -9.85 16.69
CA PRO A 186 7.75 -10.68 16.80
C PRO A 186 7.64 -12.05 16.14
N SER A 187 6.42 -12.51 15.83
CA SER A 187 6.18 -13.76 15.08
C SER A 187 6.37 -13.58 13.56
N SER A 188 6.54 -12.36 13.09
CA SER A 188 6.86 -12.10 11.67
C SER A 188 8.27 -12.59 11.31
N ASN A 189 8.51 -12.79 10.04
CA ASN A 189 9.82 -13.15 9.50
C ASN A 189 10.47 -11.93 8.84
N LEU A 190 11.57 -11.43 9.41
CA LEU A 190 12.31 -10.28 8.87
C LEU A 190 13.53 -10.77 8.07
N VAL A 191 13.59 -10.39 6.79
CA VAL A 191 14.71 -10.66 5.88
C VAL A 191 15.35 -9.34 5.46
N LEU A 192 16.61 -9.15 5.83
CA LEU A 192 17.42 -8.00 5.41
C LEU A 192 18.31 -8.42 4.23
N ILE A 193 18.27 -7.64 3.14
CA ILE A 193 19.03 -7.88 1.91
C ILE A 193 20.17 -6.85 1.85
N LYS A 194 21.41 -7.35 1.70
CA LYS A 194 22.64 -6.54 1.60
C LYS A 194 22.76 -5.83 0.25
#